data_8fe81c0617d7fc34182f8fee593634c8
#
_entry.id   8fe81c0617d7fc34182f8fee593634c8
#
_cell.length_a   1.000
_cell.length_b   1.000
_cell.length_c   1.000
_cell.angle_alpha   90.00
_cell.angle_beta   90.00
_cell.angle_gamma   90.00
#
_symmetry.space_group_name_H-M   'P 1'
#
loop_
_entity.id
_entity.type
_entity.pdbx_description
1 polymer ?
#
loop_
_entity_poly.entity_id
_entity_poly.type
_entity_poly.pdbx_seq_one_letter_code
_entity_poly.pdbx_strand_id
1 'polypeptide(L)'
;NKKIQKNKKIQKNKKIQKNKKIQKYKIYNIKLLYMLPQKHINIIFLSVCIVIRSLFVYIIKTIDKKHLPKLGYIALIMGTGFIYSYIKNRKVGVFGQKIWWNYLRPIHAFLYLSFGILAIQKNSNAYIPLLIDVIIGLIGFINKRLL
;
A
#
# COMPACT_ATOMS: atom_id res chain seq x y z
N ASN A 1 37.68 -9.48 35.42
CA ASN A 1 36.63 -10.25 34.75
C ASN A 1 35.19 -9.99 35.26
N LYS A 2 34.93 -9.91 36.59
CA LYS A 2 33.58 -9.67 37.16
C LYS A 2 32.94 -8.34 36.71
N LYS A 3 33.73 -7.27 36.57
CA LYS A 3 33.22 -5.92 36.16
C LYS A 3 32.72 -5.91 34.70
N ILE A 4 33.41 -6.63 33.81
CA ILE A 4 33.03 -6.76 32.38
C ILE A 4 31.75 -7.57 32.23
N GLN A 5 31.57 -8.64 32.97
CA GLN A 5 30.33 -9.44 32.96
C GLN A 5 29.15 -8.65 33.51
N LYS A 6 29.32 -7.85 34.56
CA LYS A 6 28.29 -6.98 35.12
C LYS A 6 27.83 -5.93 34.08
N ASN A 7 28.75 -5.30 33.36
CA ASN A 7 28.45 -4.32 32.33
C ASN A 7 27.69 -4.95 31.14
N LYS A 8 28.08 -6.16 30.68
CA LYS A 8 27.35 -6.89 29.63
C LYS A 8 25.90 -7.21 30.04
N LYS A 9 25.69 -7.60 31.30
CA LYS A 9 24.38 -7.92 31.87
C LYS A 9 23.49 -6.66 31.93
N ILE A 10 24.05 -5.51 32.30
CA ILE A 10 23.35 -4.23 32.35
C ILE A 10 22.93 -3.79 30.92
N GLN A 11 23.84 -3.89 29.93
CA GLN A 11 23.54 -3.55 28.56
C GLN A 11 22.45 -4.46 27.96
N LYS A 12 22.51 -5.78 28.24
CA LYS A 12 21.48 -6.73 27.79
C LYS A 12 20.12 -6.39 28.39
N ASN A 13 20.05 -6.04 29.66
CA ASN A 13 18.80 -5.66 30.34
C ASN A 13 18.24 -4.35 29.77
N LYS A 14 19.06 -3.33 29.48
CA LYS A 14 18.65 -2.09 28.83
C LYS A 14 18.05 -2.34 27.43
N LYS A 15 18.68 -3.24 26.65
CA LYS A 15 18.20 -3.62 25.31
C LYS A 15 16.84 -4.34 25.38
N ILE A 16 16.67 -5.24 26.37
CA ILE A 16 15.39 -5.95 26.59
C ILE A 16 14.29 -4.97 26.99
N GLN A 17 14.56 -4.04 27.92
CA GLN A 17 13.59 -3.02 28.31
C GLN A 17 13.19 -2.10 27.15
N LYS A 18 14.16 -1.67 26.33
CA LYS A 18 13.89 -0.87 25.13
C LYS A 18 12.98 -1.61 24.15
N ASN A 19 13.24 -2.90 23.89
CA ASN A 19 12.42 -3.72 23.02
C ASN A 19 10.99 -3.93 23.56
N LYS A 20 10.83 -4.17 24.87
CA LYS A 20 9.52 -4.25 25.53
C LYS A 20 8.73 -2.93 25.38
N LYS A 21 9.40 -1.79 25.54
CA LYS A 21 8.78 -0.47 25.38
C LYS A 21 8.32 -0.25 23.93
N ILE A 22 9.15 -0.58 22.94
CA ILE A 22 8.80 -0.51 21.51
C ILE A 22 7.62 -1.43 21.16
N GLN A 23 7.61 -2.66 21.68
CA GLN A 23 6.46 -3.56 21.49
C GLN A 23 5.17 -3.01 22.11
N LYS A 24 5.24 -2.45 23.31
CA LYS A 24 4.09 -1.83 23.98
C LYS A 24 3.52 -0.65 23.16
N TYR A 25 4.40 0.22 22.60
CA TYR A 25 3.97 1.29 21.70
C TYR A 25 3.36 0.75 20.39
N LYS A 26 3.93 -0.29 19.81
CA LYS A 26 3.33 -0.93 18.62
C LYS A 26 1.95 -1.49 18.89
N ILE A 27 1.76 -2.19 20.01
CA ILE A 27 0.47 -2.75 20.43
C ILE A 27 -0.55 -1.63 20.72
N TYR A 28 -0.14 -0.56 21.37
CA TYR A 28 -1.00 0.59 21.68
C TYR A 28 -1.48 1.28 20.38
N ASN A 29 -0.57 1.55 19.45
CA ASN A 29 -0.91 2.15 18.17
C ASN A 29 -1.81 1.24 17.31
N ILE A 30 -1.56 -0.08 17.33
CA ILE A 30 -2.42 -1.06 16.67
C ILE A 30 -3.82 -1.03 17.28
N LYS A 31 -3.94 -1.02 18.63
CA LYS A 31 -5.23 -0.98 19.32
C LYS A 31 -5.99 0.34 19.05
N LEU A 32 -5.27 1.47 19.00
CA LEU A 32 -5.86 2.77 18.64
C LEU A 32 -6.41 2.78 17.21
N LEU A 33 -5.70 2.14 16.26
CA LEU A 33 -6.12 2.01 14.87
C LEU A 33 -7.37 1.11 14.71
N TYR A 34 -7.48 0.05 15.53
CA TYR A 34 -8.68 -0.80 15.55
C TYR A 34 -9.89 -0.12 16.18
N MET A 35 -9.68 1.00 16.90
CA MET A 35 -10.77 1.81 17.47
C MET A 35 -11.37 2.82 16.47
N LEU A 36 -10.78 2.99 15.29
CA LEU A 36 -11.38 3.85 14.26
C LEU A 36 -12.73 3.25 13.82
N PRO A 37 -13.84 3.99 13.95
CA PRO A 37 -15.14 3.50 13.50
C PRO A 37 -15.06 3.14 12.01
N GLN A 38 -15.74 2.07 11.62
CA GLN A 38 -15.74 1.54 10.26
C GLN A 38 -16.05 2.62 9.20
N LYS A 39 -16.88 3.60 9.57
CA LYS A 39 -17.20 4.77 8.75
C LYS A 39 -15.96 5.57 8.33
N HIS A 40 -15.03 5.83 9.25
CA HIS A 40 -13.80 6.56 8.95
C HIS A 40 -12.86 5.77 8.03
N ILE A 41 -12.77 4.46 8.21
CA ILE A 41 -11.97 3.59 7.34
C ILE A 41 -12.52 3.63 5.90
N ASN A 42 -13.84 3.62 5.73
CA ASN A 42 -14.48 3.72 4.43
C ASN A 42 -14.21 5.08 3.77
N ILE A 43 -14.30 6.18 4.52
CA ILE A 43 -14.00 7.53 4.02
C ILE A 43 -12.53 7.64 3.59
N ILE A 44 -11.59 7.14 4.41
CA ILE A 44 -10.16 7.13 4.08
C ILE A 44 -9.92 6.30 2.80
N PHE A 45 -10.55 5.14 2.67
CA PHE A 45 -10.42 4.33 1.46
C PHE A 45 -10.94 5.07 0.22
N LEU A 46 -12.14 5.65 0.28
CA LEU A 46 -12.70 6.41 -0.83
C LEU A 46 -11.80 7.59 -1.21
N SER A 47 -11.38 8.40 -0.24
CA SER A 47 -10.57 9.59 -0.50
C SER A 47 -9.19 9.24 -1.02
N VAL A 48 -8.47 8.30 -0.37
CA VAL A 48 -7.08 7.99 -0.72
C VAL A 48 -7.02 7.04 -1.91
N CYS A 49 -7.81 5.97 -1.92
CA CYS A 49 -7.68 4.96 -2.97
C CYS A 49 -8.41 5.34 -4.25
N ILE A 50 -9.57 5.97 -4.17
CA ILE A 50 -10.36 6.27 -5.38
C ILE A 50 -10.03 7.67 -5.90
N VAL A 51 -10.11 8.71 -5.06
CA VAL A 51 -9.90 10.09 -5.53
C VAL A 51 -8.46 10.29 -6.02
N ILE A 52 -7.45 9.88 -5.26
CA ILE A 52 -6.04 10.06 -5.66
C ILE A 52 -5.73 9.27 -6.94
N ARG A 53 -6.25 8.04 -7.07
CA ARG A 53 -6.05 7.25 -8.29
C ARG A 53 -6.77 7.87 -9.49
N SER A 54 -7.98 8.40 -9.33
CA SER A 54 -8.70 9.10 -10.39
C SER A 54 -7.95 10.36 -10.84
N LEU A 55 -7.41 11.12 -9.89
CA LEU A 55 -6.57 12.27 -10.19
C LEU A 55 -5.31 11.85 -10.97
N PHE A 56 -4.70 10.72 -10.59
CA PHE A 56 -3.54 10.19 -11.29
C PHE A 56 -3.86 9.80 -12.74
N VAL A 57 -5.01 9.17 -13.00
CA VAL A 57 -5.53 8.90 -14.36
C VAL A 57 -5.65 10.18 -15.16
N TYR A 58 -6.24 11.23 -14.57
CA TYR A 58 -6.38 12.54 -15.21
C TYR A 58 -5.02 13.15 -15.58
N ILE A 59 -4.07 13.14 -14.65
CA ILE A 59 -2.70 13.64 -14.88
C ILE A 59 -2.05 12.87 -16.03
N ILE A 60 -2.13 11.53 -16.04
CA ILE A 60 -1.54 10.70 -17.11
C ILE A 60 -2.15 11.01 -18.48
N LYS A 61 -3.45 11.30 -18.52
CA LYS A 61 -4.14 11.66 -19.77
C LYS A 61 -3.69 13.02 -20.32
N THR A 62 -3.32 13.97 -19.45
CA THR A 62 -3.01 15.36 -19.82
C THR A 62 -1.51 15.66 -19.91
N ILE A 63 -0.66 14.82 -19.34
CA ILE A 63 0.79 15.06 -19.29
C ILE A 63 1.44 14.86 -20.66
N ASP A 64 2.51 15.61 -20.92
CA ASP A 64 3.34 15.42 -22.10
C ASP A 64 3.90 14.00 -22.20
N LYS A 65 3.84 13.41 -23.40
CA LYS A 65 4.35 12.05 -23.68
C LYS A 65 5.83 11.86 -23.28
N LYS A 66 6.64 12.92 -23.25
CA LYS A 66 8.04 12.86 -22.84
C LYS A 66 8.24 12.44 -21.38
N HIS A 67 7.25 12.68 -20.51
CA HIS A 67 7.31 12.34 -19.10
C HIS A 67 6.72 10.96 -18.77
N LEU A 68 5.91 10.38 -19.68
CA LEU A 68 5.25 9.08 -19.49
C LEU A 68 6.24 7.95 -19.13
N PRO A 69 7.43 7.79 -19.76
CA PRO A 69 8.33 6.70 -19.42
C PRO A 69 8.77 6.71 -17.95
N LYS A 70 9.01 7.90 -17.37
CA LYS A 70 9.40 8.03 -15.94
C LYS A 70 8.30 7.47 -15.03
N LEU A 71 7.05 7.80 -15.31
CA LEU A 71 5.91 7.30 -14.57
C LEU A 71 5.69 5.81 -14.82
N GLY A 72 5.99 5.34 -16.02
CA GLY A 72 5.96 3.93 -16.38
C GLY A 72 6.90 3.08 -15.50
N TYR A 73 8.15 3.51 -15.31
CA TYR A 73 9.09 2.80 -14.42
C TYR A 73 8.60 2.74 -12.98
N ILE A 74 8.03 3.85 -12.45
CA ILE A 74 7.44 3.86 -11.12
C ILE A 74 6.30 2.85 -11.03
N ALA A 75 5.44 2.79 -12.03
CA ALA A 75 4.33 1.85 -12.07
C ALA A 75 4.78 0.37 -12.14
N LEU A 76 5.87 0.07 -12.84
CA LEU A 76 6.45 -1.28 -12.85
C LEU A 76 6.90 -1.69 -11.44
N ILE A 77 7.55 -0.79 -10.70
CA ILE A 77 7.93 -1.04 -9.29
C ILE A 77 6.68 -1.25 -8.42
N MET A 78 5.64 -0.46 -8.60
CA MET A 78 4.38 -0.62 -7.85
C MET A 78 3.68 -1.95 -8.19
N GLY A 79 3.60 -2.32 -9.48
CA GLY A 79 3.01 -3.57 -9.93
C GLY A 79 3.73 -4.79 -9.35
N THR A 80 5.06 -4.81 -9.41
CA THR A 80 5.87 -5.87 -8.78
C THR A 80 5.70 -5.91 -7.27
N GLY A 81 5.54 -4.75 -6.60
CA GLY A 81 5.22 -4.65 -5.18
C GLY A 81 3.87 -5.28 -4.81
N PHE A 82 2.85 -5.15 -5.67
CA PHE A 82 1.56 -5.83 -5.49
C PHE A 82 1.70 -7.36 -5.60
N ILE A 83 2.46 -7.86 -6.60
CA ILE A 83 2.75 -9.29 -6.75
C ILE A 83 3.46 -9.82 -5.51
N TYR A 84 4.53 -9.16 -5.09
CA TYR A 84 5.29 -9.54 -3.90
C TYR A 84 4.40 -9.60 -2.65
N SER A 85 3.55 -8.59 -2.46
CA SER A 85 2.64 -8.52 -1.31
C SER A 85 1.57 -9.62 -1.35
N TYR A 86 1.15 -10.04 -2.54
CA TYR A 86 0.23 -11.16 -2.75
C TYR A 86 0.88 -12.50 -2.40
N ILE A 87 2.08 -12.77 -2.94
CA ILE A 87 2.84 -14.01 -2.67
C ILE A 87 3.14 -14.13 -1.17
N LYS A 88 3.52 -13.04 -0.51
CA LYS A 88 3.76 -13.02 0.95
C LYS A 88 2.49 -13.09 1.78
N ASN A 89 1.31 -13.20 1.16
CA ASN A 89 0.01 -13.27 1.81
C ASN A 89 -0.17 -12.23 2.93
N ARG A 90 0.22 -10.99 2.66
CA ARG A 90 0.11 -9.89 3.61
C ARG A 90 -1.37 -9.62 3.93
N LYS A 91 -1.80 -10.00 5.15
CA LYS A 91 -3.20 -9.85 5.61
C LYS A 91 -3.49 -8.49 6.24
N VAL A 92 -2.45 -7.68 6.48
CA VAL A 92 -2.54 -6.40 7.18
C VAL A 92 -2.12 -5.27 6.26
N GLY A 93 -2.91 -4.21 6.18
CA GLY A 93 -2.65 -3.01 5.41
C GLY A 93 -1.65 -2.07 6.08
N VAL A 94 -1.31 -0.97 5.41
CA VAL A 94 -0.37 0.05 5.89
C VAL A 94 -0.83 0.64 7.22
N PHE A 95 -2.15 0.80 7.41
CA PHE A 95 -2.76 1.33 8.63
C PHE A 95 -3.14 0.23 9.65
N GLY A 96 -2.58 -0.98 9.53
CA GLY A 96 -2.83 -2.06 10.49
C GLY A 96 -4.16 -2.79 10.33
N GLN A 97 -5.07 -2.34 9.45
CA GLN A 97 -6.37 -2.97 9.24
C GLN A 97 -6.25 -4.28 8.45
N LYS A 98 -7.20 -5.20 8.69
CA LYS A 98 -7.30 -6.44 7.91
C LYS A 98 -7.64 -6.11 6.45
N ILE A 99 -6.85 -6.61 5.52
CA ILE A 99 -7.03 -6.41 4.09
C ILE A 99 -8.15 -7.33 3.59
N TRP A 100 -9.25 -6.75 3.10
CA TRP A 100 -10.35 -7.49 2.47
C TRP A 100 -10.13 -7.66 0.95
N TRP A 101 -9.34 -6.78 0.33
CA TRP A 101 -9.08 -6.72 -1.11
C TRP A 101 -7.82 -7.49 -1.56
N ASN A 102 -7.36 -8.46 -0.78
CA ASN A 102 -6.13 -9.22 -1.11
C ASN A 102 -6.24 -9.95 -2.47
N TYR A 103 -7.43 -10.42 -2.82
CA TYR A 103 -7.71 -11.07 -4.09
C TYR A 103 -7.65 -10.13 -5.31
N LEU A 104 -7.77 -8.82 -5.11
CA LEU A 104 -7.64 -7.82 -6.17
C LEU A 104 -6.18 -7.47 -6.48
N ARG A 105 -5.22 -7.83 -5.61
CA ARG A 105 -3.80 -7.49 -5.80
C ARG A 105 -3.20 -7.99 -7.12
N PRO A 106 -3.45 -9.23 -7.57
CA PRO A 106 -2.95 -9.69 -8.87
C PRO A 106 -3.52 -8.88 -10.03
N ILE A 107 -4.80 -8.49 -9.93
CA ILE A 107 -5.47 -7.66 -10.94
C ILE A 107 -4.85 -6.26 -10.98
N HIS A 108 -4.70 -5.63 -9.82
CA HIS A 108 -4.03 -4.34 -9.72
C HIS A 108 -2.59 -4.40 -10.23
N ALA A 109 -1.84 -5.46 -9.88
CA ALA A 109 -0.49 -5.67 -10.37
C ALA A 109 -0.43 -5.72 -11.91
N PHE A 110 -1.29 -6.53 -12.53
CA PHE A 110 -1.37 -6.65 -13.98
C PHE A 110 -1.68 -5.30 -14.65
N LEU A 111 -2.62 -4.52 -14.11
CA LEU A 111 -3.00 -3.22 -14.66
C LEU A 111 -1.87 -2.20 -14.52
N TYR A 112 -1.15 -2.17 -13.38
CA TYR A 112 0.01 -1.29 -13.21
C TYR A 112 1.18 -1.68 -14.12
N LEU A 113 1.44 -2.98 -14.34
CA LEU A 113 2.45 -3.45 -15.27
C LEU A 113 2.08 -3.10 -16.71
N SER A 114 0.82 -3.29 -17.11
CA SER A 114 0.31 -2.92 -18.43
C SER A 114 0.45 -1.41 -18.67
N PHE A 115 0.06 -0.58 -17.70
CA PHE A 115 0.29 0.86 -17.75
C PHE A 115 1.78 1.18 -17.90
N GLY A 116 2.64 0.53 -17.10
CA GLY A 116 4.08 0.76 -17.14
C GLY A 116 4.68 0.53 -18.52
N ILE A 117 4.30 -0.57 -19.17
CA ILE A 117 4.76 -0.92 -20.51
C ILE A 117 4.27 0.11 -21.55
N LEU A 118 2.97 0.44 -21.55
CA LEU A 118 2.39 1.41 -22.46
C LEU A 118 2.97 2.82 -22.28
N ALA A 119 3.22 3.21 -21.03
CA ALA A 119 3.81 4.51 -20.70
C ALA A 119 5.26 4.63 -21.17
N ILE A 120 6.06 3.57 -21.04
CA ILE A 120 7.44 3.53 -21.58
C ILE A 120 7.44 3.64 -23.09
N GLN A 121 6.47 3.03 -23.77
CA GLN A 121 6.25 3.15 -25.22
C GLN A 121 5.67 4.50 -25.64
N LYS A 122 5.43 5.43 -24.70
CA LYS A 122 4.82 6.74 -24.94
C LYS A 122 3.43 6.66 -25.60
N ASN A 123 2.70 5.55 -25.36
CA ASN A 123 1.40 5.32 -25.96
C ASN A 123 0.36 6.28 -25.35
N SER A 124 -0.45 6.93 -26.19
CA SER A 124 -1.50 7.86 -25.74
C SER A 124 -2.58 7.18 -24.90
N ASN A 125 -2.78 5.86 -25.08
CA ASN A 125 -3.78 5.08 -24.37
C ASN A 125 -3.26 4.47 -23.06
N ALA A 126 -2.07 4.86 -22.60
CA ALA A 126 -1.48 4.34 -21.36
C ALA A 126 -2.36 4.54 -20.13
N TYR A 127 -3.20 5.59 -20.11
CA TYR A 127 -4.12 5.85 -18.98
C TYR A 127 -5.23 4.80 -18.81
N ILE A 128 -5.56 4.02 -19.86
CA ILE A 128 -6.69 3.07 -19.86
C ILE A 128 -6.55 1.99 -18.78
N PRO A 129 -5.42 1.28 -18.65
CA PRO A 129 -5.25 0.30 -17.56
C PRO A 129 -5.47 0.91 -16.17
N LEU A 130 -5.00 2.14 -15.92
CA LEU A 130 -5.22 2.81 -14.64
C LEU A 130 -6.69 3.19 -14.42
N LEU A 131 -7.41 3.58 -15.47
CA LEU A 131 -8.85 3.84 -15.38
C LEU A 131 -9.61 2.57 -15.02
N ILE A 132 -9.26 1.43 -15.63
CA ILE A 132 -9.84 0.11 -15.30
C ILE A 132 -9.52 -0.25 -13.85
N ASP A 133 -8.31 0.05 -13.37
CA ASP A 133 -7.89 -0.18 -11.97
C ASP A 133 -8.78 0.57 -10.97
N VAL A 134 -9.11 1.83 -11.25
CA VAL A 134 -10.02 2.64 -10.42
C VAL A 134 -11.42 2.02 -10.39
N ILE A 135 -11.95 1.63 -11.55
CA ILE A 135 -13.30 1.05 -11.67
C ILE A 135 -13.39 -0.28 -10.88
N ILE A 136 -12.40 -1.18 -11.05
CA ILE A 136 -12.35 -2.45 -10.32
C ILE A 136 -12.24 -2.20 -8.81
N GLY A 137 -11.42 -1.25 -8.39
CA GLY A 137 -11.29 -0.87 -6.98
C GLY A 137 -12.60 -0.36 -6.39
N LEU A 138 -13.34 0.47 -7.15
CA LEU A 138 -14.64 1.00 -6.75
C LEU A 138 -15.71 -0.11 -6.65
N ILE A 139 -15.81 -0.96 -7.66
CA ILE A 139 -16.76 -2.10 -7.67
C ILE A 139 -16.45 -3.03 -6.48
N GLY A 140 -15.18 -3.38 -6.27
CA GLY A 140 -14.78 -4.21 -5.14
C GLY A 140 -15.13 -3.60 -3.79
N PHE A 141 -15.01 -2.26 -3.65
CA PHE A 141 -15.39 -1.55 -2.44
C PHE A 141 -16.92 -1.58 -2.22
N ILE A 142 -17.70 -1.31 -3.26
CA ILE A 142 -19.18 -1.33 -3.20
C ILE A 142 -19.66 -2.71 -2.77
N ASN A 143 -19.22 -3.78 -3.45
CA ASN A 143 -19.62 -5.14 -3.12
C ASN A 143 -19.29 -5.57 -1.70
N LYS A 144 -18.19 -5.07 -1.12
CA LYS A 144 -17.76 -5.53 0.21
C LYS A 144 -18.26 -4.66 1.35
N ARG A 145 -18.64 -3.43 1.09
CA ARG A 145 -18.92 -2.44 2.15
C ARG A 145 -20.32 -1.87 2.12
N LEU A 146 -20.99 -1.94 0.97
CA LEU A 146 -22.33 -1.38 0.80
C LEU A 146 -23.39 -2.46 0.52
N LEU A 147 -23.00 -3.61 0.02
CA LEU A 147 -23.80 -4.83 -0.11
C LEU A 147 -23.32 -5.89 0.90
#